data_f85a5fa56e4de599179744798ce02de6
#
_entry.id   f85a5fa56e4de599179744798ce02de6
#
_cell.length_a   1.000
_cell.length_b   1.000
_cell.length_c   1.000
_cell.angle_alpha   90.00
_cell.angle_beta   90.00
_cell.angle_gamma   90.00
#
_symmetry.space_group_name_H-M   'P 1'
#
loop_
_entity.id
_entity.type
_entity.pdbx_description
1 polymer ?
#
loop_
_entity_poly.entity_id
_entity_poly.type
_entity_poly.pdbx_seq_one_letter_code
_entity_poly.pdbx_strand_id
1 'polypeptide(L)'
;MTKQASEHGQRPLRAFVLDCEALSLAVRGDRKMIAWLDLAARGEAEVVTSPMTLVEAYDGRTTEQRWDWVLSRLKVADIGKDEARQARRLLSDAKLHGHKYAIDAVLAIIARQQKGQVTIFTSDVDDLEKLVPESIVVKRV
;
A
#
# COMPACT_ATOMS: atom_id res chain seq x y z
N MET A 1 -6.34 1.13 31.76
CA MET A 1 -6.16 0.77 31.27
C MET A 1 -5.85 0.62 30.72
N THR A 2 -6.09 0.78 30.83
CA THR A 2 -5.88 0.41 30.31
C THR A 2 -5.81 0.38 29.57
N LYS A 3 -6.27 0.50 29.51
CA LYS A 3 -6.25 0.18 28.86
C LYS A 3 -6.01 0.35 28.14
N GLN A 4 -6.33 0.71 28.13
CA GLN A 4 -6.13 0.59 27.51
C GLN A 4 -5.54 0.50 26.89
N ALA A 5 -5.82 0.77 27.13
CA ALA A 5 -5.28 0.54 26.55
C ALA A 5 -4.99 0.30 26.05
N SER A 6 -5.28 0.27 26.01
CA SER A 6 -5.09 -0.05 25.53
C SER A 6 -5.12 -0.11 25.00
N GLU A 7 -5.68 -0.21 24.93
CA GLU A 7 -5.74 -0.28 24.41
C GLU A 7 -5.10 -0.12 23.88
N HIS A 8 -5.22 -0.01 23.58
CA HIS A 8 -4.54 0.17 22.97
C HIS A 8 -3.50 -0.34 22.74
N GLY A 9 -3.30 -0.02 22.59
CA GLY A 9 -1.99 -0.51 22.31
C GLY A 9 -1.82 -2.01 22.28
N GLN A 10 -2.82 -2.70 22.45
CA GLN A 10 -2.81 -4.16 22.43
C GLN A 10 -2.85 -4.75 21.05
N ARG A 11 -3.18 -3.94 20.04
CA ARG A 11 -3.29 -4.40 18.67
C ARG A 11 -1.91 -4.63 18.05
N PRO A 12 -1.72 -5.73 17.28
CA PRO A 12 -0.49 -5.87 16.50
C PRO A 12 -0.35 -4.72 15.52
N LEU A 13 0.90 -4.24 15.36
CA LEU A 13 1.17 -3.22 14.35
C LEU A 13 1.37 -3.92 13.02
N ARG A 14 0.42 -3.72 12.11
CA ARG A 14 0.47 -4.28 10.75
C ARG A 14 -0.01 -3.26 9.77
N ALA A 15 0.56 -3.29 8.57
CA ALA A 15 0.12 -2.43 7.47
C ALA A 15 0.07 -3.23 6.18
N PHE A 16 -1.00 -3.04 5.42
CA PHE A 16 -1.16 -3.58 4.08
C PHE A 16 -1.04 -2.43 3.10
N VAL A 17 -0.07 -2.52 2.20
CA VAL A 17 0.18 -1.50 1.19
C VAL A 17 -0.28 -2.06 -0.16
N LEU A 18 -1.18 -1.35 -0.83
CA LEU A 18 -1.77 -1.83 -2.08
C LEU A 18 -1.17 -1.12 -3.28
N ASP A 19 -0.70 -1.89 -4.27
CA ASP A 19 -0.35 -1.32 -5.57
C ASP A 19 -1.60 -1.18 -6.44
N CYS A 20 -1.42 -0.76 -7.70
CA CYS A 20 -2.57 -0.49 -8.58
C CYS A 20 -3.38 -1.75 -8.87
N GLU A 21 -2.74 -2.90 -9.04
CA GLU A 21 -3.49 -4.14 -9.31
C GLU A 21 -4.28 -4.58 -8.08
N ALA A 22 -3.67 -4.54 -6.89
CA ALA A 22 -4.38 -4.86 -5.66
C ALA A 22 -5.58 -3.93 -5.45
N LEU A 23 -5.37 -2.63 -5.70
CA LEU A 23 -6.43 -1.64 -5.58
C LEU A 23 -7.56 -1.90 -6.59
N SER A 24 -7.20 -2.21 -7.83
CA SER A 24 -8.18 -2.54 -8.88
C SER A 24 -8.99 -3.79 -8.50
N LEU A 25 -8.32 -4.81 -7.97
CA LEU A 25 -9.00 -6.02 -7.51
C LEU A 25 -10.02 -5.70 -6.41
N ALA A 26 -9.65 -4.84 -5.47
CA ALA A 26 -10.55 -4.42 -4.40
C ALA A 26 -11.79 -3.71 -4.96
N VAL A 27 -11.59 -2.80 -5.89
CA VAL A 27 -12.68 -2.04 -6.49
C VAL A 27 -13.60 -2.96 -7.31
N ARG A 28 -13.03 -3.96 -7.99
CA ARG A 28 -13.81 -4.94 -8.75
C ARG A 28 -14.49 -6.00 -7.87
N GLY A 29 -14.20 -6.01 -6.58
CA GLY A 29 -14.83 -6.94 -5.66
C GLY A 29 -14.19 -8.32 -5.61
N ASP A 30 -12.90 -8.42 -5.94
CA ASP A 30 -12.18 -9.68 -5.85
C ASP A 30 -12.29 -10.26 -4.43
N ARG A 31 -12.67 -11.51 -4.31
CA ARG A 31 -12.95 -12.12 -3.02
C ARG A 31 -11.76 -12.13 -2.07
N LYS A 32 -10.58 -12.47 -2.58
CA LYS A 32 -9.37 -12.52 -1.75
C LYS A 32 -8.99 -11.14 -1.27
N MET A 33 -9.03 -10.15 -2.16
CA MET A 33 -8.67 -8.79 -1.80
C MET A 33 -9.66 -8.21 -0.79
N ILE A 34 -10.94 -8.44 -1.01
CA ILE A 34 -11.98 -8.01 -0.05
C ILE A 34 -11.77 -8.66 1.32
N ALA A 35 -11.39 -9.94 1.34
CA ALA A 35 -11.11 -10.63 2.60
C ALA A 35 -9.96 -9.97 3.38
N TRP A 36 -8.92 -9.52 2.69
CA TRP A 36 -7.83 -8.78 3.33
C TRP A 36 -8.31 -7.44 3.89
N LEU A 37 -9.15 -6.71 3.14
CA LEU A 37 -9.72 -5.45 3.63
C LEU A 37 -10.62 -5.68 4.84
N ASP A 38 -11.41 -6.74 4.83
CA ASP A 38 -12.26 -7.08 5.98
C ASP A 38 -11.43 -7.41 7.21
N LEU A 39 -10.33 -8.15 7.02
CA LEU A 39 -9.41 -8.45 8.12
C LEU A 39 -8.86 -7.16 8.72
N ALA A 40 -8.43 -6.24 7.87
CA ALA A 40 -7.92 -4.95 8.32
C ALA A 40 -8.99 -4.16 9.07
N ALA A 41 -10.22 -4.16 8.56
CA ALA A 41 -11.33 -3.41 9.16
C ALA A 41 -11.68 -3.90 10.56
N ARG A 42 -11.32 -5.15 10.87
CA ARG A 42 -11.51 -5.69 12.22
C ARG A 42 -10.41 -5.26 13.19
N GLY A 43 -9.56 -4.33 12.77
CA GLY A 43 -8.47 -3.80 13.60
C GLY A 43 -7.19 -4.57 13.52
N GLU A 44 -7.05 -5.49 12.56
CA GLU A 44 -5.86 -6.32 12.42
C GLU A 44 -4.73 -5.62 11.65
N ALA A 45 -5.07 -4.61 10.85
CA ALA A 45 -4.07 -3.90 10.06
C ALA A 45 -4.63 -2.55 9.59
N GLU A 46 -3.71 -1.64 9.25
CA GLU A 46 -4.06 -0.44 8.48
C GLU A 46 -3.82 -0.72 7.01
N VAL A 47 -4.65 -0.17 6.15
CA VAL A 47 -4.49 -0.29 4.70
C VAL A 47 -4.10 1.06 4.15
N VAL A 48 -3.05 1.09 3.33
CA VAL A 48 -2.55 2.34 2.77
C VAL A 48 -2.18 2.15 1.29
N THR A 49 -2.34 3.21 0.52
CA THR A 49 -1.88 3.22 -0.87
C THR A 49 -1.30 4.59 -1.20
N SER A 50 -0.70 4.68 -2.39
CA SER A 50 -0.11 5.93 -2.90
C SER A 50 -1.17 6.70 -3.69
N PRO A 51 -1.11 8.06 -3.67
CA PRO A 51 -1.90 8.85 -4.61
C PRO A 51 -1.66 8.47 -6.07
N MET A 52 -0.42 8.13 -6.41
CA MET A 52 -0.08 7.73 -7.78
C MET A 52 -0.69 6.40 -8.16
N THR A 53 -0.73 5.47 -7.23
CA THR A 53 -1.38 4.18 -7.43
C THR A 53 -2.87 4.35 -7.67
N LEU A 54 -3.48 5.27 -6.93
CA LEU A 54 -4.90 5.57 -7.10
C LEU A 54 -5.20 6.08 -8.50
N VAL A 55 -4.36 6.97 -9.03
CA VAL A 55 -4.51 7.50 -10.39
C VAL A 55 -4.29 6.38 -11.42
N GLU A 56 -3.25 5.59 -11.24
CA GLU A 56 -2.90 4.51 -12.16
C GLU A 56 -3.99 3.44 -12.26
N ALA A 57 -4.70 3.19 -11.18
CA ALA A 57 -5.73 2.16 -11.13
C ALA A 57 -7.03 2.52 -11.85
N TYR A 58 -7.18 3.78 -12.29
CA TYR A 58 -8.39 4.20 -12.99
C TYR A 58 -8.53 3.48 -14.33
N ASP A 59 -9.67 2.90 -14.61
CA ASP A 59 -9.93 2.21 -15.88
C ASP A 59 -11.25 2.59 -16.56
N GLY A 60 -12.05 3.47 -15.94
CA GLY A 60 -13.30 3.96 -16.51
C GLY A 60 -14.47 2.97 -16.47
N ARG A 61 -14.27 1.78 -15.95
CA ARG A 61 -15.31 0.73 -15.95
C ARG A 61 -15.99 0.53 -14.60
N THR A 62 -15.38 1.02 -13.53
CA THR A 62 -15.94 0.92 -12.19
C THR A 62 -16.62 2.23 -11.81
N THR A 63 -17.68 2.13 -11.01
CA THR A 63 -18.47 3.30 -10.62
C THR A 63 -17.77 4.09 -9.53
N GLU A 64 -18.07 5.37 -9.44
CA GLU A 64 -17.58 6.19 -8.32
C GLU A 64 -18.05 5.67 -6.98
N GLN A 65 -19.22 5.07 -6.93
CA GLN A 65 -19.74 4.48 -5.70
C GLN A 65 -18.84 3.35 -5.20
N ARG A 66 -18.36 2.49 -6.11
CA ARG A 66 -17.42 1.43 -5.74
C ARG A 66 -16.10 2.02 -5.26
N TRP A 67 -15.60 3.04 -5.95
CA TRP A 67 -14.38 3.72 -5.54
C TRP A 67 -14.53 4.34 -4.16
N ASP A 68 -15.64 5.03 -3.90
CA ASP A 68 -15.89 5.64 -2.59
C ASP A 68 -15.88 4.59 -1.48
N TRP A 69 -16.49 3.43 -1.74
CA TRP A 69 -16.50 2.35 -0.76
C TRP A 69 -15.09 1.87 -0.43
N VAL A 70 -14.27 1.61 -1.46
CA VAL A 70 -12.89 1.14 -1.25
C VAL A 70 -12.08 2.22 -0.55
N LEU A 71 -12.20 3.48 -0.97
CA LEU A 71 -11.45 4.58 -0.36
C LEU A 71 -11.84 4.81 1.10
N SER A 72 -13.06 4.46 1.49
CA SER A 72 -13.46 4.53 2.90
C SER A 72 -12.76 3.50 3.78
N ARG A 73 -12.15 2.47 3.17
CA ARG A 73 -11.51 1.35 3.85
C ARG A 73 -10.00 1.48 3.95
N LEU A 74 -9.43 2.52 3.37
CA LEU A 74 -7.98 2.66 3.34
C LEU A 74 -7.58 4.11 3.46
N LYS A 75 -6.28 4.31 3.64
CA LYS A 75 -5.68 5.62 3.74
C LYS A 75 -4.83 5.87 2.50
N VAL A 76 -4.97 7.04 1.91
CA VAL A 76 -4.09 7.48 0.83
C VAL A 76 -3.00 8.33 1.45
N ALA A 77 -1.75 7.91 1.30
CA ALA A 77 -0.62 8.58 1.93
C ALA A 77 -0.36 9.93 1.25
N ASP A 78 0.15 10.87 2.05
CA ASP A 78 0.60 12.15 1.52
C ASP A 78 2.00 11.97 0.93
N ILE A 79 2.21 12.50 -0.28
CA ILE A 79 3.51 12.46 -0.95
C ILE A 79 3.91 13.89 -1.26
N GLY A 80 5.00 14.31 -0.64
CA GLY A 80 5.54 15.64 -0.84
C GLY A 80 6.97 15.59 -1.37
N LYS A 81 7.64 16.72 -1.24
CA LYS A 81 9.01 16.88 -1.70
C LYS A 81 9.97 15.86 -1.08
N ASP A 82 9.83 15.63 0.22
CA ASP A 82 10.76 14.72 0.92
C ASP A 82 10.61 13.28 0.43
N GLU A 83 9.38 12.82 0.27
CA GLU A 83 9.11 11.47 -0.22
C GLU A 83 9.59 11.32 -1.67
N ALA A 84 9.40 12.33 -2.49
CA ALA A 84 9.88 12.31 -3.87
C ALA A 84 11.42 12.23 -3.92
N ARG A 85 12.10 12.95 -3.04
CA ARG A 85 13.56 12.88 -2.96
C ARG A 85 14.03 11.51 -2.50
N GLN A 86 13.36 10.92 -1.54
CA GLN A 86 13.67 9.58 -1.05
C GLN A 86 13.47 8.54 -2.17
N ALA A 87 12.39 8.66 -2.93
CA ALA A 87 12.11 7.75 -4.05
C ALA A 87 13.20 7.85 -5.12
N ARG A 88 13.64 9.08 -5.46
CA ARG A 88 14.73 9.26 -6.40
C ARG A 88 16.01 8.59 -5.92
N ARG A 89 16.34 8.77 -4.66
CA ARG A 89 17.54 8.15 -4.08
C ARG A 89 17.45 6.63 -4.12
N LEU A 90 16.27 6.11 -3.80
CA LEU A 90 16.04 4.67 -3.83
C LEU A 90 16.29 4.10 -5.23
N LEU A 91 15.78 4.77 -6.26
CA LEU A 91 16.00 4.36 -7.65
C LEU A 91 17.48 4.44 -8.02
N SER A 92 18.16 5.50 -7.62
CA SER A 92 19.59 5.66 -7.89
C SER A 92 20.40 4.53 -7.28
N ASP A 93 20.12 4.20 -6.01
CA ASP A 93 20.83 3.14 -5.29
C ASP A 93 20.56 1.77 -5.92
N ALA A 94 19.36 1.54 -6.40
CA ALA A 94 18.98 0.29 -7.06
C ALA A 94 19.34 0.25 -8.53
N LYS A 95 19.85 1.36 -9.09
CA LYS A 95 20.22 1.52 -10.50
C LYS A 95 19.06 1.27 -11.43
N LEU A 96 17.90 1.81 -11.07
CA LEU A 96 16.66 1.68 -11.83
C LEU A 96 16.25 3.03 -12.41
N HIS A 97 15.58 3.01 -13.56
CA HIS A 97 15.14 4.23 -14.22
C HIS A 97 13.82 4.74 -13.65
N GLY A 98 13.75 6.06 -13.40
CA GLY A 98 12.54 6.70 -12.90
C GLY A 98 11.35 6.56 -13.82
N HIS A 99 11.58 6.63 -15.13
CA HIS A 99 10.50 6.51 -16.10
C HIS A 99 9.68 5.23 -15.93
N LYS A 100 10.34 4.11 -15.68
CA LYS A 100 9.67 2.81 -15.54
C LYS A 100 9.21 2.54 -14.11
N TYR A 101 9.98 2.99 -13.12
CA TYR A 101 9.80 2.55 -11.73
C TYR A 101 9.34 3.65 -10.78
N ALA A 102 8.92 4.81 -11.30
CA ALA A 102 8.56 5.96 -10.45
C ALA A 102 7.44 5.61 -9.46
N ILE A 103 6.38 4.98 -9.96
CA ILE A 103 5.22 4.67 -9.12
C ILE A 103 5.57 3.60 -8.08
N ASP A 104 6.34 2.59 -8.47
CA ASP A 104 6.82 1.56 -7.56
C ASP A 104 7.74 2.13 -6.48
N ALA A 105 8.62 3.07 -6.86
CA ALA A 105 9.53 3.70 -5.91
C ALA A 105 8.77 4.49 -4.86
N VAL A 106 7.75 5.25 -5.27
CA VAL A 106 6.93 6.01 -4.33
C VAL A 106 6.18 5.06 -3.40
N LEU A 107 5.63 3.97 -3.94
CA LEU A 107 4.94 2.97 -3.13
C LEU A 107 5.91 2.33 -2.12
N ALA A 108 7.14 2.04 -2.54
CA ALA A 108 8.16 1.48 -1.65
C ALA A 108 8.49 2.44 -0.51
N ILE A 109 8.58 3.73 -0.79
CA ILE A 109 8.81 4.74 0.27
C ILE A 109 7.65 4.75 1.26
N ILE A 110 6.42 4.70 0.77
CA ILE A 110 5.24 4.62 1.65
C ILE A 110 5.32 3.38 2.54
N ALA A 111 5.66 2.23 1.94
CA ALA A 111 5.79 0.99 2.70
C ALA A 111 6.85 1.09 3.79
N ARG A 112 7.99 1.70 3.48
CA ARG A 112 9.09 1.90 4.45
C ARG A 112 8.69 2.81 5.61
N GLN A 113 7.72 3.68 5.41
CA GLN A 113 7.25 4.60 6.45
C GLN A 113 6.28 3.93 7.43
N GLN A 114 5.74 2.78 7.09
CA GLN A 114 4.77 2.11 7.94
C GLN A 114 5.47 1.42 9.10
N LYS A 115 4.76 1.34 10.23
CA LYS A 115 5.29 0.71 11.44
C LYS A 115 4.84 -0.74 11.51
N GLY A 116 5.63 -1.56 12.20
CA GLY A 116 5.29 -2.94 12.44
C GLY A 116 5.51 -3.83 11.24
N GLN A 117 4.68 -4.83 11.10
CA GLN A 117 4.77 -5.79 10.01
C GLN A 117 4.10 -5.22 8.76
N VAL A 118 4.85 -5.09 7.69
CA VAL A 118 4.35 -4.48 6.45
C VAL A 118 4.29 -5.53 5.35
N THR A 119 3.15 -5.58 4.66
CA THR A 119 2.95 -6.44 3.48
C THR A 119 2.52 -5.57 2.32
N ILE A 120 3.23 -5.65 1.20
CA ILE A 120 2.83 -4.99 -0.05
C ILE A 120 2.11 -6.03 -0.90
N PHE A 121 0.89 -5.72 -1.32
CA PHE A 121 0.12 -6.55 -2.25
C PHE A 121 0.33 -6.01 -3.66
N THR A 122 0.87 -6.83 -4.56
CA THR A 122 1.31 -6.36 -5.87
C THR A 122 1.26 -7.48 -6.91
N SER A 123 1.12 -7.11 -8.19
CA SER A 123 1.34 -8.03 -9.29
C SER A 123 2.81 -8.05 -9.72
N ASP A 124 3.61 -7.08 -9.28
CA ASP A 124 5.02 -6.90 -9.69
C ASP A 124 5.97 -7.22 -8.54
N VAL A 125 5.93 -8.44 -8.06
CA VAL A 125 6.71 -8.86 -6.89
C VAL A 125 8.21 -8.60 -7.09
N ASP A 126 8.74 -8.98 -8.26
CA ASP A 126 10.19 -8.85 -8.51
C ASP A 126 10.63 -7.39 -8.47
N ASP A 127 9.83 -6.49 -9.03
CA ASP A 127 10.18 -5.07 -9.05
C ASP A 127 10.14 -4.47 -7.67
N LEU A 128 9.11 -4.78 -6.89
CA LEU A 128 8.97 -4.24 -5.54
C LEU A 128 10.05 -4.81 -4.60
N GLU A 129 10.43 -6.06 -4.77
CA GLU A 129 11.48 -6.65 -3.94
C GLU A 129 12.84 -5.98 -4.11
N LYS A 130 13.09 -5.36 -5.26
CA LYS A 130 14.31 -4.59 -5.49
C LYS A 130 14.35 -3.29 -4.70
N LEU A 131 13.21 -2.84 -4.20
CA LEU A 131 13.05 -1.50 -3.64
C LEU A 131 12.78 -1.50 -2.14
N VAL A 132 12.59 -2.66 -1.52
CA VAL A 132 12.26 -2.74 -0.09
C VAL A 132 13.19 -3.71 0.61
N PRO A 133 13.40 -3.53 1.94
CA PRO A 133 14.20 -4.47 2.72
C PRO A 133 13.45 -5.79 2.90
N GLU A 134 14.19 -6.83 3.27
CA GLU A 134 13.62 -8.17 3.48
C GLU A 134 12.55 -8.22 4.57
N SER A 135 12.57 -7.27 5.48
CA SER A 135 11.58 -7.20 6.55
C SER A 135 10.18 -6.86 6.05
N ILE A 136 10.07 -6.32 4.83
CA ILE A 136 8.78 -6.04 4.20
C ILE A 136 8.41 -7.22 3.32
N VAL A 137 7.23 -7.79 3.58
CA VAL A 137 6.72 -8.92 2.79
C VAL A 137 6.12 -8.37 1.50
N VAL A 138 6.49 -8.96 0.37
CA VAL A 138 5.91 -8.61 -0.92
C VAL A 138 5.10 -9.82 -1.38
N LYS A 139 3.80 -9.63 -1.50
CA LYS A 139 2.85 -10.71 -1.75
C LYS A 139 2.13 -10.51 -3.07
N ARG A 140 2.18 -11.54 -3.91
CA ARG A 140 1.51 -11.50 -5.21
C ARG A 140 0.00 -11.57 -5.06
N VAL A 141 -0.68 -10.73 -5.80
CA VAL A 141 -2.15 -10.77 -5.92
C VAL A 141 -2.58 -11.44 -7.21
#